data_2da4821e6076a059c7e05a00c3e37c2b
#
_entry.id   2da4821e6076a059c7e05a00c3e37c2b
#
_cell.length_a   1.000
_cell.length_b   1.000
_cell.length_c   1.000
_cell.angle_alpha   90.00
_cell.angle_beta   90.00
_cell.angle_gamma   90.00
#
_symmetry.space_group_name_H-M   'P 1'
#
loop_
_entity.id
_entity.type
_entity.pdbx_description
1 polymer ?
#
loop_
_entity_poly.entity_id
_entity_poly.type
_entity_poly.pdbx_seq_one_letter_code
_entity_poly.pdbx_strand_id
1 'polypeptide(L)'
;DIETVDESLVKKGITFDKEAIEKNLTLFLYPDDSDEAGNLLRIYQEYFMVCNGAQLILKEVKEKGYDLHTLPEHVAIQINDTHPTMVIPELIRILTTEEGFTMDEAIDVVSHTCAYTNHTILAEALEKWPLAYIEEVVPQLVPIIKELSDRVAKKYKDEKVQIIDKDKRVHMAHIDIHYGYSVNGVAAIHTEILKQSELNHFYKIYPEKFNNKTNGITQRRFLLHGNPLLAQWVTD
;
A
#
# COMPACT_ATOMS: atom_id res chain seq x y z
N ASP A 1 -16.53 22.09 -11.79
CA ASP A 1 -17.74 22.24 -10.98
C ASP A 1 -17.95 20.94 -10.23
N ILE A 2 -17.81 20.99 -8.91
CA ILE A 2 -18.15 19.85 -8.05
C ILE A 2 -19.68 19.85 -8.00
N GLU A 3 -20.31 19.01 -8.79
CA GLU A 3 -21.72 18.71 -8.61
C GLU A 3 -21.93 18.24 -7.17
N THR A 4 -22.87 18.83 -6.48
CA THR A 4 -23.24 18.47 -5.12
C THR A 4 -23.56 16.98 -5.07
N VAL A 5 -22.78 16.24 -4.30
CA VAL A 5 -23.02 14.80 -4.08
C VAL A 5 -24.39 14.64 -3.44
N ASP A 6 -25.25 13.84 -4.04
CA ASP A 6 -26.55 13.51 -3.46
C ASP A 6 -26.33 12.70 -2.17
N GLU A 7 -26.56 13.32 -1.02
CA GLU A 7 -26.39 12.67 0.29
C GLU A 7 -27.23 11.38 0.44
N SER A 8 -28.28 11.20 -0.37
CA SER A 8 -29.06 9.97 -0.36
C SER A 8 -28.29 8.77 -0.91
N LEU A 9 -27.34 9.00 -1.81
CA LEU A 9 -26.46 7.97 -2.35
C LEU A 9 -25.41 7.51 -1.31
N VAL A 10 -24.97 8.43 -0.44
CA VAL A 10 -24.02 8.12 0.63
C VAL A 10 -24.67 7.28 1.74
N LYS A 11 -25.97 7.50 2.01
CA LYS A 11 -26.71 6.79 3.07
C LYS A 11 -27.21 5.40 2.69
N LYS A 12 -27.29 5.08 1.40
CA LYS A 12 -27.84 3.78 0.92
C LYS A 12 -26.77 2.74 0.53
N GLY A 13 -25.49 3.08 0.70
CA GLY A 13 -24.42 2.34 0.05
C GLY A 13 -24.45 2.59 -1.46
N ILE A 14 -23.28 2.82 -2.05
CA ILE A 14 -23.21 2.99 -3.49
C ILE A 14 -23.25 1.59 -4.09
N THR A 15 -24.35 1.26 -4.76
CA THR A 15 -24.39 0.08 -5.61
C THR A 15 -23.42 0.32 -6.76
N PHE A 16 -22.32 -0.42 -6.74
CA PHE A 16 -21.31 -0.37 -7.77
C PHE A 16 -21.83 -1.04 -9.03
N ASP A 17 -22.02 -0.26 -10.08
CA ASP A 17 -22.29 -0.75 -11.42
C ASP A 17 -20.96 -0.83 -12.17
N LYS A 18 -20.59 -2.03 -12.64
CA LYS A 18 -19.36 -2.23 -13.42
C LYS A 18 -19.29 -1.34 -14.66
N GLU A 19 -20.42 -1.02 -15.25
CA GLU A 19 -20.51 -0.12 -16.39
C GLU A 19 -20.21 1.34 -16.02
N ALA A 20 -20.35 1.70 -14.73
CA ALA A 20 -20.10 3.03 -14.21
C ALA A 20 -18.75 3.17 -13.47
N ILE A 21 -17.79 2.21 -13.61
CA ILE A 21 -16.48 2.24 -12.95
C ILE A 21 -15.78 3.57 -13.16
N GLU A 22 -15.67 4.04 -14.40
CA GLU A 22 -14.99 5.29 -14.74
C GLU A 22 -15.58 6.49 -13.99
N LYS A 23 -16.89 6.53 -13.82
CA LYS A 23 -17.58 7.58 -13.09
C LYS A 23 -17.34 7.49 -11.58
N ASN A 24 -17.34 6.29 -11.02
CA ASN A 24 -17.25 6.06 -9.58
C ASN A 24 -15.82 6.04 -9.07
N LEU A 25 -14.84 5.76 -9.95
CA LEU A 25 -13.44 5.53 -9.59
C LEU A 25 -12.80 6.70 -8.82
N THR A 26 -13.15 7.93 -9.16
CA THR A 26 -12.60 9.14 -8.53
C THR A 26 -13.63 9.97 -7.76
N LEU A 27 -14.88 9.52 -7.72
CA LEU A 27 -15.96 10.30 -7.12
C LEU A 27 -15.96 10.25 -5.59
N PHE A 28 -15.61 9.08 -5.01
CA PHE A 28 -15.61 8.86 -3.56
C PHE A 28 -14.25 8.34 -3.11
N LEU A 29 -13.70 8.95 -2.05
CA LEU A 29 -12.40 8.55 -1.50
C LEU A 29 -12.48 7.21 -0.73
N TYR A 30 -13.53 7.04 0.08
CA TYR A 30 -13.79 5.80 0.82
C TYR A 30 -15.21 5.36 0.55
N PRO A 31 -15.45 4.56 -0.50
CA PRO A 31 -16.78 4.01 -0.76
C PRO A 31 -17.19 3.08 0.39
N ASP A 32 -18.50 2.91 0.56
CA ASP A 32 -19.01 1.86 1.43
C ASP A 32 -18.57 0.50 0.90
N ASP A 33 -17.82 -0.24 1.73
CA ASP A 33 -17.25 -1.55 1.44
C ASP A 33 -17.92 -2.67 2.26
N SER A 34 -19.14 -2.44 2.72
CA SER A 34 -19.93 -3.43 3.44
C SER A 34 -20.40 -4.60 2.55
N ASP A 35 -20.35 -4.43 1.23
CA ASP A 35 -20.71 -5.42 0.25
C ASP A 35 -19.57 -5.74 -0.75
N GLU A 36 -19.80 -6.73 -1.59
CA GLU A 36 -18.81 -7.18 -2.58
C GLU A 36 -18.50 -6.08 -3.61
N ALA A 37 -19.51 -5.34 -4.05
CA ALA A 37 -19.33 -4.30 -5.05
C ALA A 37 -18.47 -3.15 -4.52
N GLY A 38 -18.67 -2.75 -3.27
CA GLY A 38 -17.84 -1.76 -2.59
C GLY A 38 -16.39 -2.23 -2.40
N ASN A 39 -16.20 -3.51 -2.03
CA ASN A 39 -14.86 -4.10 -1.93
C ASN A 39 -14.14 -4.10 -3.28
N LEU A 40 -14.81 -4.48 -4.36
CA LEU A 40 -14.24 -4.46 -5.71
C LEU A 40 -13.90 -3.02 -6.14
N LEU A 41 -14.78 -2.05 -5.86
CA LEU A 41 -14.50 -0.63 -6.15
C LEU A 41 -13.25 -0.13 -5.44
N ARG A 42 -13.04 -0.51 -4.16
CA ARG A 42 -11.81 -0.16 -3.44
C ARG A 42 -10.57 -0.72 -4.12
N ILE A 43 -10.58 -1.98 -4.54
CA ILE A 43 -9.44 -2.58 -5.26
C ILE A 43 -9.19 -1.84 -6.59
N TYR A 44 -10.25 -1.47 -7.33
CA TYR A 44 -10.12 -0.66 -8.54
C TYR A 44 -9.46 0.69 -8.25
N GLN A 45 -9.89 1.38 -7.19
CA GLN A 45 -9.32 2.69 -6.81
C GLN A 45 -7.85 2.58 -6.41
N GLU A 46 -7.52 1.59 -5.59
CA GLU A 46 -6.14 1.34 -5.15
C GLU A 46 -5.23 1.02 -6.34
N TYR A 47 -5.69 0.13 -7.24
CA TYR A 47 -4.91 -0.20 -8.43
C TYR A 47 -4.79 0.96 -9.41
N PHE A 48 -5.85 1.74 -9.60
CA PHE A 48 -5.81 2.92 -10.46
C PHE A 48 -4.72 3.91 -10.04
N MET A 49 -4.64 4.23 -8.75
CA MET A 49 -3.58 5.10 -8.22
C MET A 49 -2.19 4.50 -8.42
N VAL A 50 -2.04 3.24 -8.05
CA VAL A 50 -0.77 2.52 -8.10
C VAL A 50 -0.25 2.36 -9.51
N CYS A 51 -1.10 1.95 -10.44
CA CYS A 51 -0.75 1.76 -11.85
C CYS A 51 -0.25 3.06 -12.49
N ASN A 52 -0.96 4.16 -12.28
CA ASN A 52 -0.55 5.46 -12.78
C ASN A 52 0.73 5.96 -12.11
N GLY A 53 0.84 5.80 -10.79
CA GLY A 53 2.02 6.21 -10.03
C GLY A 53 3.27 5.43 -10.45
N ALA A 54 3.19 4.12 -10.60
CA ALA A 54 4.30 3.28 -11.03
C ALA A 54 4.81 3.66 -12.42
N GLN A 55 3.89 3.82 -13.38
CA GLN A 55 4.24 4.22 -14.74
C GLN A 55 4.88 5.61 -14.78
N LEU A 56 4.33 6.58 -14.04
CA LEU A 56 4.87 7.94 -13.98
C LEU A 56 6.29 7.94 -13.41
N ILE A 57 6.52 7.22 -12.30
CA ILE A 57 7.84 7.11 -11.66
C ILE A 57 8.87 6.55 -12.66
N LEU A 58 8.57 5.42 -13.29
CA LEU A 58 9.49 4.79 -14.24
C LEU A 58 9.74 5.67 -15.47
N LYS A 59 8.70 6.35 -15.96
CA LYS A 59 8.83 7.32 -17.05
C LYS A 59 9.77 8.45 -16.68
N GLU A 60 9.58 9.09 -15.53
CA GLU A 60 10.44 10.20 -15.08
C GLU A 60 11.90 9.78 -14.89
N VAL A 61 12.14 8.57 -14.37
CA VAL A 61 13.49 8.02 -14.19
C VAL A 61 14.17 7.84 -15.55
N LYS A 62 13.47 7.27 -16.53
CA LYS A 62 13.98 7.10 -17.90
C LYS A 62 14.21 8.43 -18.61
N GLU A 63 13.31 9.40 -18.46
CA GLU A 63 13.47 10.76 -19.04
C GLU A 63 14.69 11.49 -18.47
N LYS A 64 15.08 11.20 -17.22
CA LYS A 64 16.32 11.71 -16.61
C LYS A 64 17.57 10.93 -17.05
N GLY A 65 17.42 9.89 -17.85
CA GLY A 65 18.53 9.08 -18.37
C GLY A 65 19.11 8.07 -17.37
N TYR A 66 18.40 7.76 -16.29
CA TYR A 66 18.86 6.76 -15.32
C TYR A 66 18.49 5.34 -15.74
N ASP A 67 19.38 4.40 -15.40
CA ASP A 67 19.12 2.98 -15.58
C ASP A 67 18.14 2.47 -14.51
N LEU A 68 17.11 1.75 -14.92
CA LEU A 68 16.12 1.19 -14.00
C LEU A 68 16.71 0.13 -13.04
N HIS A 69 17.87 -0.47 -13.36
CA HIS A 69 18.57 -1.34 -12.40
C HIS A 69 19.13 -0.57 -11.20
N THR A 70 19.32 0.74 -11.35
CA THR A 70 19.74 1.65 -10.27
C THR A 70 18.57 2.44 -9.66
N LEU A 71 17.33 2.01 -9.91
CA LEU A 71 16.13 2.67 -9.39
C LEU A 71 16.19 3.03 -7.90
N PRO A 72 16.70 2.15 -6.99
CA PRO A 72 16.79 2.47 -5.56
C PRO A 72 17.71 3.66 -5.22
N GLU A 73 18.62 4.03 -6.11
CA GLU A 73 19.51 5.19 -5.92
C GLU A 73 18.82 6.52 -6.23
N HIS A 74 17.71 6.49 -6.96
CA HIS A 74 17.03 7.67 -7.50
C HIS A 74 15.62 7.85 -6.97
N VAL A 75 15.00 6.78 -6.48
CA VAL A 75 13.58 6.73 -6.07
C VAL A 75 13.43 6.03 -4.74
N ALA A 76 12.62 6.61 -3.87
CA ALA A 76 12.08 5.95 -2.68
C ALA A 76 10.55 6.02 -2.74
N ILE A 77 9.90 4.87 -2.65
CA ILE A 77 8.44 4.76 -2.62
C ILE A 77 8.03 4.42 -1.20
N GLN A 78 7.34 5.36 -0.54
CA GLN A 78 6.79 5.13 0.79
C GLN A 78 5.35 4.66 0.67
N ILE A 79 5.11 3.39 1.01
CA ILE A 79 3.78 2.78 1.06
C ILE A 79 3.12 3.23 2.35
N ASN A 80 2.14 4.13 2.22
CA ASN A 80 1.44 4.74 3.33
C ASN A 80 0.21 3.91 3.72
N ASP A 81 0.34 3.07 4.73
CA ASP A 81 -0.57 1.95 5.04
C ASP A 81 -0.57 0.90 3.90
N THR A 82 -1.56 0.01 3.88
CA THR A 82 -1.63 -1.09 2.90
C THR A 82 -2.36 -0.73 1.60
N HIS A 83 -3.00 0.44 1.53
CA HIS A 83 -3.79 0.82 0.36
C HIS A 83 -2.98 0.83 -0.95
N PRO A 84 -1.71 1.32 -1.00
CA PRO A 84 -0.92 1.28 -2.21
C PRO A 84 0.00 0.06 -2.33
N THR A 85 -0.19 -1.00 -1.56
CA THR A 85 0.67 -2.21 -1.58
C THR A 85 0.86 -2.79 -2.99
N MET A 86 -0.16 -2.72 -3.84
CA MET A 86 -0.07 -3.23 -5.21
C MET A 86 1.02 -2.58 -6.06
N VAL A 87 1.66 -1.49 -5.59
CA VAL A 87 2.82 -0.90 -6.27
C VAL A 87 3.98 -1.89 -6.38
N ILE A 88 4.14 -2.77 -5.40
CA ILE A 88 5.21 -3.80 -5.42
C ILE A 88 5.00 -4.77 -6.59
N PRO A 89 3.89 -5.55 -6.66
CA PRO A 89 3.69 -6.45 -7.78
C PRO A 89 3.51 -5.71 -9.12
N GLU A 90 2.99 -4.48 -9.16
CA GLU A 90 2.86 -3.72 -10.40
C GLU A 90 4.23 -3.29 -10.96
N LEU A 91 5.12 -2.77 -10.13
CA LEU A 91 6.48 -2.46 -10.59
C LEU A 91 7.20 -3.72 -11.08
N ILE A 92 7.10 -4.84 -10.36
CA ILE A 92 7.69 -6.11 -10.80
C ILE A 92 7.10 -6.53 -12.15
N ARG A 93 5.78 -6.40 -12.34
CA ARG A 93 5.13 -6.70 -13.62
C ARG A 93 5.70 -5.85 -14.75
N ILE A 94 5.75 -4.53 -14.58
CA ILE A 94 6.26 -3.61 -15.61
C ILE A 94 7.73 -3.94 -15.93
N LEU A 95 8.57 -4.07 -14.91
CA LEU A 95 9.99 -4.35 -15.11
C LEU A 95 10.21 -5.67 -15.85
N THR A 96 9.44 -6.71 -15.54
CA THR A 96 9.61 -8.03 -16.18
C THR A 96 8.96 -8.13 -17.56
N THR A 97 7.82 -7.45 -17.78
CA THR A 97 7.08 -7.59 -19.05
C THR A 97 7.43 -6.55 -20.10
N GLU A 98 7.89 -5.38 -19.68
CA GLU A 98 8.10 -4.22 -20.56
C GLU A 98 9.56 -3.76 -20.62
N GLU A 99 10.33 -3.94 -19.54
CA GLU A 99 11.70 -3.42 -19.43
C GLU A 99 12.76 -4.53 -19.49
N GLY A 100 12.38 -5.77 -19.70
CA GLY A 100 13.29 -6.90 -19.96
C GLY A 100 14.02 -7.46 -18.74
N PHE A 101 13.59 -7.12 -17.53
CA PHE A 101 14.16 -7.66 -16.28
C PHE A 101 13.80 -9.13 -16.11
N THR A 102 14.70 -9.89 -15.52
CA THR A 102 14.34 -11.17 -14.90
C THR A 102 13.51 -10.92 -13.64
N MET A 103 12.76 -11.94 -13.20
CA MET A 103 11.98 -11.86 -11.97
C MET A 103 12.86 -11.53 -10.75
N ASP A 104 14.06 -12.11 -10.68
CA ASP A 104 14.97 -11.88 -9.56
C ASP A 104 15.51 -10.45 -9.52
N GLU A 105 15.90 -9.90 -10.67
CA GLU A 105 16.34 -8.50 -10.78
C GLU A 105 15.21 -7.53 -10.41
N ALA A 106 14.00 -7.78 -10.92
CA ALA A 106 12.84 -6.92 -10.61
C ALA A 106 12.49 -6.95 -9.11
N ILE A 107 12.48 -8.13 -8.49
CA ILE A 107 12.24 -8.28 -7.05
C ILE A 107 13.33 -7.55 -6.24
N ASP A 108 14.59 -7.70 -6.61
CA ASP A 108 15.70 -7.05 -5.91
C ASP A 108 15.57 -5.52 -5.97
N VAL A 109 15.41 -4.96 -7.16
CA VAL A 109 15.24 -3.52 -7.37
C VAL A 109 14.04 -2.96 -6.61
N VAL A 110 12.87 -3.60 -6.71
CA VAL A 110 11.64 -3.14 -6.06
C VAL A 110 11.75 -3.24 -4.54
N SER A 111 12.36 -4.33 -4.03
CA SER A 111 12.55 -4.51 -2.59
C SER A 111 13.48 -3.46 -1.95
N HIS A 112 14.38 -2.87 -2.71
CA HIS A 112 15.24 -1.78 -2.25
C HIS A 112 14.66 -0.39 -2.53
N THR A 113 13.57 -0.30 -3.28
CA THR A 113 12.90 0.97 -3.62
C THR A 113 11.71 1.27 -2.70
N CYS A 114 11.01 0.23 -2.21
CA CYS A 114 9.77 0.37 -1.44
C CYS A 114 10.00 0.24 0.06
N ALA A 115 9.33 1.10 0.83
CA ALA A 115 9.27 1.06 2.28
C ALA A 115 7.80 1.16 2.74
N TYR A 116 7.49 0.60 3.91
CA TYR A 116 6.12 0.50 4.43
C TYR A 116 5.97 1.23 5.76
N THR A 117 4.96 2.09 5.84
CA THR A 117 4.50 2.72 7.07
C THR A 117 3.17 2.11 7.51
N ASN A 118 3.15 1.49 8.69
CA ASN A 118 1.93 0.97 9.31
C ASN A 118 1.29 2.03 10.19
N HIS A 119 -0.04 2.20 10.10
CA HIS A 119 -0.82 3.16 10.90
C HIS A 119 -1.76 2.50 11.90
N THR A 120 -1.87 1.17 11.93
CA THR A 120 -2.81 0.46 12.79
C THR A 120 -2.14 -0.57 13.68
N ILE A 121 -2.74 -0.80 14.87
CA ILE A 121 -2.38 -1.90 15.77
C ILE A 121 -3.48 -2.98 15.81
N LEU A 122 -4.56 -2.81 15.05
CA LEU A 122 -5.66 -3.76 15.01
C LEU A 122 -5.44 -4.76 13.87
N ALA A 123 -5.31 -6.03 14.20
CA ALA A 123 -5.15 -7.10 13.20
C ALA A 123 -6.30 -7.14 12.17
N GLU A 124 -7.50 -6.78 12.61
CA GLU A 124 -8.70 -6.73 11.76
C GLU A 124 -8.62 -5.61 10.71
N ALA A 125 -7.88 -4.53 11.00
CA ALA A 125 -7.68 -3.41 10.09
C ALA A 125 -6.51 -3.61 9.11
N LEU A 126 -5.75 -4.70 9.24
CA LEU A 126 -4.77 -5.10 8.23
C LEU A 126 -5.50 -5.70 7.03
N GLU A 127 -5.40 -5.03 5.92
CA GLU A 127 -6.15 -5.34 4.70
C GLU A 127 -5.83 -6.71 4.13
N LYS A 128 -6.87 -7.49 3.87
CA LYS A 128 -6.80 -8.84 3.30
C LYS A 128 -7.84 -8.98 2.21
N TRP A 129 -7.41 -9.16 0.99
CA TRP A 129 -8.32 -9.32 -0.14
C TRP A 129 -8.47 -10.79 -0.54
N PRO A 130 -9.70 -11.29 -0.77
CA PRO A 130 -9.87 -12.56 -1.47
C PRO A 130 -9.10 -12.55 -2.78
N LEU A 131 -8.32 -13.59 -3.05
CA LEU A 131 -7.55 -13.68 -4.29
C LEU A 131 -8.47 -13.58 -5.52
N ALA A 132 -9.71 -14.08 -5.41
CA ALA A 132 -10.71 -13.98 -6.46
C ALA A 132 -11.06 -12.53 -6.83
N TYR A 133 -11.07 -11.61 -5.86
CA TYR A 133 -11.33 -10.19 -6.14
C TYR A 133 -10.17 -9.54 -6.90
N ILE A 134 -8.94 -9.88 -6.53
CA ILE A 134 -7.76 -9.42 -7.27
C ILE A 134 -7.75 -10.02 -8.68
N GLU A 135 -8.14 -11.29 -8.80
CA GLU A 135 -8.25 -12.00 -10.10
C GLU A 135 -9.31 -11.38 -11.01
N GLU A 136 -10.40 -10.85 -10.44
CA GLU A 136 -11.45 -10.15 -11.19
C GLU A 136 -11.02 -8.76 -11.64
N VAL A 137 -10.40 -7.99 -10.74
CA VAL A 137 -10.06 -6.56 -10.98
C VAL A 137 -8.74 -6.42 -11.71
N VAL A 138 -7.71 -7.18 -11.29
CA VAL A 138 -6.33 -7.01 -11.76
C VAL A 138 -5.68 -8.37 -12.05
N PRO A 139 -6.23 -9.15 -12.98
CA PRO A 139 -5.75 -10.52 -13.27
C PRO A 139 -4.27 -10.57 -13.61
N GLN A 140 -3.71 -9.52 -14.21
CA GLN A 140 -2.30 -9.45 -14.58
C GLN A 140 -1.34 -9.43 -13.38
N LEU A 141 -1.78 -9.04 -12.18
CA LEU A 141 -0.95 -9.07 -10.97
C LEU A 141 -0.97 -10.44 -10.28
N VAL A 142 -1.95 -11.27 -10.54
CA VAL A 142 -2.11 -12.56 -9.85
C VAL A 142 -0.90 -13.48 -10.03
N PRO A 143 -0.32 -13.66 -11.22
CA PRO A 143 0.89 -14.46 -11.38
C PRO A 143 2.07 -13.95 -10.56
N ILE A 144 2.24 -12.62 -10.49
CA ILE A 144 3.30 -11.99 -9.71
C ILE A 144 3.07 -12.23 -8.21
N ILE A 145 1.87 -11.96 -7.71
CA ILE A 145 1.53 -12.17 -6.29
C ILE A 145 1.73 -13.64 -5.89
N LYS A 146 1.32 -14.59 -6.75
CA LYS A 146 1.54 -16.03 -6.52
C LYS A 146 3.04 -16.36 -6.46
N GLU A 147 3.85 -15.84 -7.38
CA GLU A 147 5.30 -16.04 -7.37
C GLU A 147 5.94 -15.51 -6.08
N LEU A 148 5.57 -14.28 -5.66
CA LEU A 148 6.03 -13.69 -4.42
C LEU A 148 5.63 -14.55 -3.20
N SER A 149 4.40 -15.03 -3.17
CA SER A 149 3.88 -15.91 -2.12
C SER A 149 4.61 -17.26 -2.09
N ASP A 150 4.85 -17.88 -3.23
CA ASP A 150 5.54 -19.17 -3.34
C ASP A 150 6.99 -19.08 -2.85
N ARG A 151 7.67 -17.98 -3.15
CA ARG A 151 9.03 -17.70 -2.64
C ARG A 151 9.05 -17.60 -1.11
N VAL A 152 8.08 -16.90 -0.53
CA VAL A 152 7.91 -16.81 0.91
C VAL A 152 7.62 -18.18 1.53
N ALA A 153 6.69 -18.96 0.95
CA ALA A 153 6.32 -20.28 1.45
C ALA A 153 7.47 -21.32 1.37
N LYS A 154 8.35 -21.19 0.38
CA LYS A 154 9.57 -22.01 0.28
C LYS A 154 10.55 -21.68 1.41
N LYS A 155 10.71 -20.39 1.73
CA LYS A 155 11.70 -19.90 2.70
C LYS A 155 11.22 -20.00 4.15
N TYR A 156 9.95 -19.68 4.40
CA TYR A 156 9.37 -19.63 5.74
C TYR A 156 8.19 -20.57 5.88
N LYS A 157 8.19 -21.38 6.96
CA LYS A 157 7.13 -22.36 7.23
C LYS A 157 6.06 -21.85 8.20
N ASP A 158 6.26 -20.66 8.77
CA ASP A 158 5.31 -20.03 9.66
C ASP A 158 4.10 -19.51 8.85
N GLU A 159 2.91 -20.02 9.19
CA GLU A 159 1.67 -19.62 8.51
C GLU A 159 1.32 -18.15 8.72
N LYS A 160 1.79 -17.55 9.83
CA LYS A 160 1.51 -16.16 10.18
C LYS A 160 2.26 -15.13 9.34
N VAL A 161 3.21 -15.56 8.52
CA VAL A 161 3.96 -14.69 7.63
C VAL A 161 3.69 -14.96 6.13
N GLN A 162 2.77 -15.88 5.83
CA GLN A 162 2.43 -16.19 4.43
C GLN A 162 1.68 -15.03 3.78
N ILE A 163 1.95 -14.77 2.50
CA ILE A 163 1.25 -13.73 1.73
C ILE A 163 -0.16 -14.18 1.39
N ILE A 164 -0.32 -15.41 0.89
CA ILE A 164 -1.63 -16.00 0.63
C ILE A 164 -1.90 -17.04 1.73
N ASP A 165 -2.99 -16.86 2.46
CA ASP A 165 -3.39 -17.77 3.53
C ASP A 165 -4.19 -18.98 3.01
N LYS A 166 -4.58 -19.87 3.95
CA LYS A 166 -5.37 -21.08 3.66
C LYS A 166 -6.74 -20.79 3.06
N ASP A 167 -7.30 -19.63 3.38
CA ASP A 167 -8.61 -19.18 2.90
C ASP A 167 -8.50 -18.44 1.56
N LYS A 168 -7.31 -18.49 0.93
CA LYS A 168 -7.00 -17.79 -0.32
C LYS A 168 -7.19 -16.28 -0.21
N ARG A 169 -6.84 -15.69 0.93
CA ARG A 169 -6.79 -14.24 1.10
C ARG A 169 -5.35 -13.76 0.97
N VAL A 170 -5.18 -12.67 0.26
CA VAL A 170 -3.90 -11.99 0.07
C VAL A 170 -3.74 -10.97 1.20
N HIS A 171 -2.73 -11.16 2.04
CA HIS A 171 -2.37 -10.24 3.11
C HIS A 171 -1.49 -9.12 2.56
N MET A 172 -2.03 -7.93 2.42
CA MET A 172 -1.33 -6.82 1.79
C MET A 172 -0.08 -6.40 2.57
N ALA A 173 -0.18 -6.21 3.89
CA ALA A 173 0.97 -5.88 4.73
C ALA A 173 2.11 -6.92 4.65
N HIS A 174 1.79 -8.18 4.41
CA HIS A 174 2.81 -9.23 4.28
C HIS A 174 3.65 -9.06 3.02
N ILE A 175 3.05 -8.59 1.92
CA ILE A 175 3.79 -8.22 0.71
C ILE A 175 4.77 -7.09 1.03
N ASP A 176 4.28 -6.02 1.68
CA ASP A 176 5.08 -4.85 2.02
C ASP A 176 6.28 -5.19 2.91
N ILE A 177 6.08 -6.05 3.91
CA ILE A 177 7.14 -6.40 4.85
C ILE A 177 8.18 -7.33 4.22
N HIS A 178 7.76 -8.33 3.43
CA HIS A 178 8.69 -9.22 2.77
C HIS A 178 9.52 -8.51 1.70
N TYR A 179 8.87 -7.65 0.91
CA TYR A 179 9.43 -7.06 -0.30
C TYR A 179 9.64 -5.53 -0.21
N GLY A 180 9.69 -4.99 1.00
CA GLY A 180 10.16 -3.64 1.28
C GLY A 180 11.44 -3.65 2.12
N TYR A 181 12.23 -2.58 2.09
CA TYR A 181 13.47 -2.48 2.85
C TYR A 181 13.29 -1.97 4.28
N SER A 182 12.16 -1.33 4.59
CA SER A 182 11.89 -0.70 5.88
C SER A 182 10.43 -0.78 6.25
N VAL A 183 10.16 -1.01 7.55
CA VAL A 183 8.82 -1.04 8.14
C VAL A 183 8.85 -0.12 9.36
N ASN A 184 8.02 0.92 9.37
CA ASN A 184 7.93 1.80 10.52
C ASN A 184 6.51 1.89 11.09
N GLY A 185 6.48 2.02 12.42
CA GLY A 185 5.32 2.54 13.13
C GLY A 185 5.38 4.08 13.20
N VAL A 186 4.32 4.70 13.71
CA VAL A 186 4.13 6.16 13.68
C VAL A 186 4.22 6.83 15.06
N ALA A 187 4.57 6.07 16.08
CA ALA A 187 4.91 6.51 17.42
C ALA A 187 5.77 5.45 18.12
N ALA A 188 6.57 5.81 19.11
CA ALA A 188 7.42 4.85 19.82
C ALA A 188 6.61 3.69 20.40
N ILE A 189 5.54 3.98 21.12
CA ILE A 189 4.66 2.95 21.69
C ILE A 189 3.98 2.09 20.61
N HIS A 190 3.55 2.69 19.52
CA HIS A 190 2.95 1.97 18.38
C HIS A 190 3.96 0.98 17.79
N THR A 191 5.18 1.43 17.55
CA THR A 191 6.24 0.61 16.98
C THR A 191 6.59 -0.57 17.89
N GLU A 192 6.64 -0.38 19.21
CA GLU A 192 6.88 -1.47 20.16
C GLU A 192 5.72 -2.46 20.19
N ILE A 193 4.46 -2.02 20.10
CA ILE A 193 3.30 -2.92 19.99
C ILE A 193 3.39 -3.75 18.70
N LEU A 194 3.75 -3.15 17.57
CA LEU A 194 3.96 -3.89 16.32
C LEU A 194 5.01 -4.99 16.47
N LYS A 195 6.15 -4.68 17.06
CA LYS A 195 7.24 -5.64 17.28
C LYS A 195 6.87 -6.76 18.25
N GLN A 196 6.10 -6.46 19.29
CA GLN A 196 5.82 -7.39 20.37
C GLN A 196 4.55 -8.22 20.14
N SER A 197 3.58 -7.71 19.36
CA SER A 197 2.31 -8.41 19.12
C SER A 197 2.01 -8.59 17.64
N GLU A 198 1.50 -7.60 16.95
CA GLU A 198 0.86 -7.77 15.64
C GLU A 198 1.82 -8.26 14.56
N LEU A 199 3.03 -7.73 14.50
CA LEU A 199 4.04 -8.10 13.52
C LEU A 199 5.23 -8.84 14.15
N ASN A 200 5.05 -9.43 15.32
CA ASN A 200 6.12 -10.13 16.06
C ASN A 200 6.79 -11.23 15.23
N HIS A 201 6.02 -11.99 14.46
CA HIS A 201 6.56 -13.04 13.59
C HIS A 201 7.48 -12.48 12.52
N PHE A 202 7.14 -11.31 11.96
CA PHE A 202 7.99 -10.59 11.02
C PHE A 202 9.20 -9.95 11.68
N TYR A 203 9.03 -9.38 12.88
CA TYR A 203 10.13 -8.80 13.62
C TYR A 203 11.22 -9.84 13.96
N LYS A 204 10.83 -11.08 14.23
CA LYS A 204 11.80 -12.18 14.43
C LYS A 204 12.57 -12.54 13.17
N ILE A 205 12.00 -12.32 11.99
CA ILE A 205 12.64 -12.62 10.70
C ILE A 205 13.50 -11.45 10.21
N TYR A 206 13.01 -10.21 10.39
CA TYR A 206 13.58 -8.98 9.83
C TYR A 206 13.71 -7.89 10.90
N PRO A 207 14.42 -8.12 12.02
CA PRO A 207 14.52 -7.12 13.09
C PRO A 207 15.10 -5.79 12.59
N GLU A 208 15.99 -5.84 11.60
CA GLU A 208 16.65 -4.68 11.00
C GLU A 208 15.74 -3.77 10.20
N LYS A 209 14.62 -4.29 9.68
CA LYS A 209 13.64 -3.50 8.91
C LYS A 209 12.80 -2.58 9.80
N PHE A 210 12.60 -2.96 11.08
CA PHE A 210 11.67 -2.28 11.97
C PHE A 210 12.27 -1.05 12.63
N ASN A 211 11.61 0.09 12.44
CA ASN A 211 12.03 1.35 13.04
C ASN A 211 10.82 2.23 13.36
N ASN A 212 11.05 3.32 14.10
CA ASN A 212 10.01 4.28 14.45
C ASN A 212 10.20 5.60 13.72
N LYS A 213 9.08 6.12 13.18
CA LYS A 213 8.99 7.48 12.66
C LYS A 213 7.76 8.14 13.29
N THR A 214 7.97 8.83 14.41
CA THR A 214 6.88 9.53 15.09
C THR A 214 6.23 10.56 14.17
N ASN A 215 4.90 10.53 14.10
CA ASN A 215 4.14 11.50 13.32
C ASN A 215 4.51 12.92 13.71
N GLY A 216 4.63 13.78 12.73
CA GLY A 216 4.73 15.22 12.94
C GLY A 216 3.37 15.84 13.31
N ILE A 217 3.42 17.11 13.64
CA ILE A 217 2.23 17.96 13.85
C ILE A 217 2.20 19.06 12.80
N THR A 218 1.03 19.32 12.24
CA THR A 218 0.87 20.47 11.33
C THR A 218 0.63 21.73 12.17
N GLN A 219 1.45 22.75 11.95
CA GLN A 219 1.36 24.02 12.69
C GLN A 219 0.00 24.73 12.50
N ARG A 220 -0.66 24.55 11.38
CA ARG A 220 -1.99 25.14 11.12
C ARG A 220 -3.02 24.60 12.10
N ARG A 221 -3.14 23.30 12.24
CA ARG A 221 -4.13 22.66 13.12
C ARG A 221 -3.71 22.78 14.59
N PHE A 222 -2.48 22.41 14.92
CA PHE A 222 -2.05 22.22 16.31
C PHE A 222 -1.57 23.51 17.00
N LEU A 223 -1.10 24.51 16.23
CA LEU A 223 -0.71 25.80 16.78
C LEU A 223 -1.69 26.88 16.42
N LEU A 224 -1.81 27.25 15.15
CA LEU A 224 -2.60 28.40 14.71
C LEU A 224 -4.08 28.27 15.08
N HIS A 225 -4.68 27.13 14.89
CA HIS A 225 -6.08 26.85 15.21
C HIS A 225 -6.28 26.36 16.66
N GLY A 226 -5.43 25.44 17.12
CA GLY A 226 -5.57 24.80 18.43
C GLY A 226 -5.09 25.66 19.62
N ASN A 227 -4.17 26.60 19.40
CA ASN A 227 -3.66 27.48 20.44
C ASN A 227 -3.38 28.90 19.89
N PRO A 228 -4.43 29.70 19.65
CA PRO A 228 -4.31 31.03 19.05
C PRO A 228 -3.48 32.00 19.87
N LEU A 229 -3.49 31.90 21.20
CA LEU A 229 -2.68 32.77 22.08
C LEU A 229 -1.19 32.51 21.89
N LEU A 230 -0.78 31.25 21.86
CA LEU A 230 0.61 30.89 21.59
C LEU A 230 0.99 31.24 20.14
N ALA A 231 0.09 31.05 19.17
CA ALA A 231 0.32 31.45 17.81
C ALA A 231 0.59 32.95 17.69
N GLN A 232 -0.20 33.78 18.36
CA GLN A 232 0.02 35.22 18.39
C GLN A 232 1.35 35.59 19.01
N TRP A 233 1.66 35.02 20.17
CA TRP A 233 2.94 35.26 20.82
C TRP A 233 4.18 34.92 19.99
N VAL A 234 4.08 33.88 19.15
CA VAL A 234 5.17 33.48 18.23
C VAL A 234 5.29 34.41 17.02
N THR A 235 4.19 35.08 16.62
CA THR A 235 4.15 35.94 15.42
C THR A 235 4.41 37.42 15.74
N ASP A 236 4.23 37.87 16.97
CA ASP A 236 4.56 39.22 17.47
C ASP A 236 6.06 39.37 17.79
#